data_daaa7dc056e2470b692f72f15fab97f9
#
_entry.id   daaa7dc056e2470b692f72f15fab97f9
#
_cell.length_a   1.000
_cell.length_b   1.000
_cell.length_c   1.000
_cell.angle_alpha   90.00
_cell.angle_beta   90.00
_cell.angle_gamma   90.00
#
_symmetry.space_group_name_H-M   'P 1'
#
loop_
_entity.id
_entity.type
_entity.pdbx_description
1 polymer ?
#
loop_
_entity_poly.entity_id
_entity_poly.type
_entity_poly.pdbx_seq_one_letter_code
_entity_poly.pdbx_strand_id
1 'polypeptide(L)'
;MSAAPIKIAIRGLTKSFGEKHILRALDLDVRAGESLVVIGASGTGKSVLLKNIVGILTPDSGSIKIDGEEVVGVTGHARDRVNRKLGMLFQGAALFDSLPLWENVAFSLMSAHRIGRPEARKVAMECLKQVGLQKENAERFPADISVGAQKRVGLARAIASKPEILFFDEPTTGIDPVMGDVIDGLIVKCVKELGATALTITHDMESARRIGDRVAMIYEGKIVWVGDVDRIDSSDNEYVDQFINGSIDGPMSALIAGNEGR
;
A
#
# COMPACT_ATOMS: atom_id res chain seq x y z
N MET A 1 -28.94 2.71 -1.31
CA MET A 1 -27.97 1.95 -0.50
C MET A 1 -27.19 2.96 0.33
N SER A 2 -27.05 2.76 1.65
CA SER A 2 -26.21 3.63 2.49
C SER A 2 -24.76 3.51 2.04
N ALA A 3 -24.04 4.63 1.93
CA ALA A 3 -22.62 4.60 1.61
C ALA A 3 -21.87 3.79 2.68
N ALA A 4 -20.89 2.97 2.27
CA ALA A 4 -20.05 2.21 3.20
C ALA A 4 -19.38 3.17 4.20
N PRO A 5 -19.22 2.78 5.47
CA PRO A 5 -18.60 3.63 6.48
C PRO A 5 -17.13 3.94 6.12
N ILE A 6 -16.61 5.06 6.61
CA ILE A 6 -15.22 5.44 6.39
C ILE A 6 -14.33 4.59 7.31
N LYS A 7 -13.41 3.84 6.72
CA LYS A 7 -12.42 3.01 7.42
C LYS A 7 -11.19 3.82 7.82
N ILE A 8 -10.69 4.67 6.89
CA ILE A 8 -9.56 5.57 7.14
C ILE A 8 -9.99 6.97 6.75
N ALA A 9 -9.92 7.91 7.69
CA ALA A 9 -10.19 9.32 7.45
C ALA A 9 -8.94 10.15 7.70
N ILE A 10 -8.49 10.91 6.71
CA ILE A 10 -7.32 11.78 6.76
C ILE A 10 -7.80 13.21 6.58
N ARG A 11 -7.37 14.12 7.46
CA ARG A 11 -7.78 15.54 7.44
C ARG A 11 -6.60 16.45 7.68
N GLY A 12 -6.38 17.37 6.73
CA GLY A 12 -5.37 18.41 6.83
C GLY A 12 -3.94 17.89 7.02
N LEU A 13 -3.62 16.69 6.52
CA LEU A 13 -2.36 16.03 6.78
C LEU A 13 -1.20 16.78 6.13
N THR A 14 -0.24 17.20 6.96
CA THR A 14 0.95 17.96 6.52
C THR A 14 2.22 17.23 6.94
N LYS A 15 3.19 17.15 6.01
CA LYS A 15 4.52 16.59 6.28
C LYS A 15 5.58 17.29 5.47
N SER A 16 6.65 17.71 6.17
CA SER A 16 7.82 18.36 5.58
C SER A 16 9.10 17.64 6.01
N PHE A 17 10.15 17.78 5.21
CA PHE A 17 11.50 17.38 5.53
C PHE A 17 12.40 18.58 5.25
N GLY A 18 12.86 19.28 6.33
CA GLY A 18 13.49 20.57 6.23
C GLY A 18 12.55 21.58 5.55
N GLU A 19 13.01 22.27 4.53
CA GLU A 19 12.20 23.26 3.78
C GLU A 19 11.26 22.62 2.75
N LYS A 20 11.41 21.32 2.46
CA LYS A 20 10.61 20.65 1.45
C LYS A 20 9.28 20.15 2.03
N HIS A 21 8.18 20.81 1.64
CA HIS A 21 6.81 20.43 1.98
C HIS A 21 6.36 19.29 1.06
N ILE A 22 6.15 18.07 1.62
CA ILE A 22 5.78 16.87 0.86
C ILE A 22 4.27 16.66 0.84
N LEU A 23 3.61 16.77 2.00
CA LEU A 23 2.15 16.74 2.12
C LEU A 23 1.68 18.11 2.59
N ARG A 24 0.62 18.63 1.94
CA ARG A 24 0.16 20.02 2.10
C ARG A 24 -1.33 20.07 2.43
N ALA A 25 -1.68 19.85 3.70
CA ALA A 25 -3.05 19.79 4.19
C ALA A 25 -3.92 18.82 3.38
N LEU A 26 -3.44 17.58 3.21
CA LEU A 26 -4.07 16.54 2.41
C LEU A 26 -5.28 15.95 3.15
N ASP A 27 -6.41 15.85 2.44
CA ASP A 27 -7.62 15.17 2.86
C ASP A 27 -7.88 13.94 2.00
N LEU A 28 -8.24 12.81 2.63
CA LEU A 28 -8.59 11.58 1.91
C LEU A 28 -9.46 10.67 2.78
N ASP A 29 -10.47 10.06 2.18
CA ASP A 29 -11.31 9.03 2.80
C ASP A 29 -11.18 7.70 2.07
N VAL A 30 -10.94 6.62 2.84
CA VAL A 30 -11.00 5.23 2.39
C VAL A 30 -12.21 4.58 3.04
N ARG A 31 -13.10 4.02 2.25
CA ARG A 31 -14.32 3.36 2.73
C ARG A 31 -14.03 1.92 3.16
N ALA A 32 -14.81 1.41 4.08
CA ALA A 32 -14.67 0.01 4.52
C ALA A 32 -14.96 -0.96 3.36
N GLY A 33 -14.06 -1.92 3.18
CA GLY A 33 -14.18 -2.96 2.15
C GLY A 33 -13.85 -2.50 0.73
N GLU A 34 -13.43 -1.22 0.52
CA GLU A 34 -12.98 -0.78 -0.80
C GLU A 34 -11.47 -1.01 -1.00
N SER A 35 -11.07 -1.13 -2.24
CA SER A 35 -9.70 -1.01 -2.70
C SER A 35 -9.49 0.36 -3.32
N LEU A 36 -8.86 1.29 -2.57
CA LEU A 36 -8.50 2.62 -3.05
C LEU A 36 -7.06 2.61 -3.58
N VAL A 37 -6.85 3.09 -4.79
CA VAL A 37 -5.52 3.25 -5.37
C VAL A 37 -5.13 4.73 -5.39
N VAL A 38 -3.96 5.08 -4.86
CA VAL A 38 -3.40 6.43 -4.94
C VAL A 38 -2.34 6.47 -6.03
N ILE A 39 -2.62 7.23 -7.09
CA ILE A 39 -1.72 7.42 -8.23
C ILE A 39 -1.05 8.80 -8.17
N GLY A 40 0.01 8.97 -8.96
CA GLY A 40 0.73 10.24 -9.13
C GLY A 40 2.18 10.02 -9.51
N ALA A 41 2.83 11.06 -10.00
CA ALA A 41 4.23 11.02 -10.43
C ALA A 41 5.19 10.63 -9.29
N SER A 42 6.41 10.22 -9.64
CA SER A 42 7.44 9.93 -8.64
C SER A 42 7.74 11.18 -7.79
N GLY A 43 7.91 10.99 -6.48
CA GLY A 43 8.22 12.10 -5.57
C GLY A 43 7.04 12.98 -5.12
N THR A 44 5.80 12.71 -5.54
CA THR A 44 4.61 13.52 -5.17
C THR A 44 4.12 13.31 -3.73
N GLY A 45 4.72 12.37 -2.98
CA GLY A 45 4.38 12.15 -1.57
C GLY A 45 3.59 10.86 -1.28
N LYS A 46 3.33 9.99 -2.27
CA LYS A 46 2.56 8.73 -2.10
C LYS A 46 3.09 7.86 -0.95
N SER A 47 4.37 7.49 -0.97
CA SER A 47 4.96 6.66 0.09
C SER A 47 5.07 7.40 1.43
N VAL A 48 5.16 8.75 1.41
CA VAL A 48 5.13 9.57 2.63
C VAL A 48 3.73 9.52 3.25
N LEU A 49 2.67 9.64 2.44
CA LEU A 49 1.29 9.49 2.88
C LEU A 49 1.09 8.13 3.56
N LEU A 50 1.46 7.05 2.89
CA LEU A 50 1.31 5.69 3.40
C LEU A 50 2.09 5.47 4.70
N LYS A 51 3.35 5.95 4.77
CA LYS A 51 4.18 5.85 5.99
C LYS A 51 3.62 6.64 7.18
N ASN A 52 2.90 7.75 6.94
CA ASN A 52 2.18 8.45 8.01
C ASN A 52 0.97 7.64 8.50
N ILE A 53 0.19 7.03 7.59
CA ILE A 53 -0.98 6.23 7.97
C ILE A 53 -0.56 5.03 8.83
N VAL A 54 0.46 4.28 8.40
CA VAL A 54 0.95 3.11 9.15
C VAL A 54 1.80 3.50 10.38
N GLY A 55 2.10 4.79 10.58
CA GLY A 55 2.81 5.33 11.76
C GLY A 55 4.31 5.08 11.76
N ILE A 56 4.91 4.85 10.60
CA ILE A 56 6.38 4.85 10.42
C ILE A 56 6.90 6.29 10.47
N LEU A 57 6.10 7.24 9.97
CA LEU A 57 6.36 8.67 10.07
C LEU A 57 5.28 9.33 10.91
N THR A 58 5.66 10.36 11.66
CA THR A 58 4.71 11.24 12.35
C THR A 58 4.47 12.47 11.49
N PRO A 59 3.22 12.85 11.17
CA PRO A 59 2.91 14.06 10.45
C PRO A 59 3.26 15.30 11.29
N ASP A 60 3.47 16.44 10.63
CA ASP A 60 3.74 17.71 11.31
C ASP A 60 2.43 18.32 11.85
N SER A 61 1.31 18.09 11.14
CA SER A 61 -0.04 18.46 11.55
C SER A 61 -1.09 17.63 10.83
N GLY A 62 -2.34 17.73 11.25
CA GLY A 62 -3.47 17.00 10.71
C GLY A 62 -3.88 15.80 11.56
N SER A 63 -4.85 15.05 11.08
CA SER A 63 -5.47 13.93 11.78
C SER A 63 -5.55 12.71 10.86
N ILE A 64 -5.30 11.53 11.39
CA ILE A 64 -5.54 10.24 10.73
C ILE A 64 -6.38 9.40 11.69
N LYS A 65 -7.58 9.03 11.26
CA LYS A 65 -8.46 8.16 12.04
C LYS A 65 -8.64 6.82 11.33
N ILE A 66 -8.55 5.73 12.09
CA ILE A 66 -8.88 4.37 11.64
C ILE A 66 -10.05 3.89 12.50
N ASP A 67 -11.14 3.47 11.86
CA ASP A 67 -12.41 3.12 12.55
C ASP A 67 -12.93 4.27 13.47
N GLY A 68 -12.69 5.52 13.10
CA GLY A 68 -13.07 6.70 13.88
C GLY A 68 -12.10 7.05 15.03
N GLU A 69 -11.12 6.21 15.35
CA GLU A 69 -10.12 6.45 16.40
C GLU A 69 -8.89 7.18 15.83
N GLU A 70 -8.44 8.25 16.52
CA GLU A 70 -7.22 8.98 16.17
C GLU A 70 -5.99 8.08 16.35
N VAL A 71 -5.10 8.04 15.33
CA VAL A 71 -3.89 7.22 15.35
C VAL A 71 -2.59 8.03 15.31
N VAL A 72 -2.66 9.34 15.08
CA VAL A 72 -1.48 10.23 15.12
C VAL A 72 -1.02 10.39 16.55
N GLY A 73 0.27 10.22 16.80
CA GLY A 73 0.87 10.35 18.14
C GLY A 73 0.55 9.22 19.11
N VAL A 74 -0.21 8.20 18.69
CA VAL A 74 -0.54 7.05 19.52
C VAL A 74 0.69 6.15 19.67
N THR A 75 1.02 5.75 20.91
CA THR A 75 2.19 4.94 21.27
C THR A 75 1.82 3.75 22.16
N GLY A 76 2.78 2.85 22.41
CA GLY A 76 2.64 1.71 23.31
C GLY A 76 1.48 0.77 22.92
N HIS A 77 0.77 0.24 23.91
CA HIS A 77 -0.30 -0.74 23.68
C HIS A 77 -1.44 -0.26 22.77
N ALA A 78 -1.73 1.03 22.75
CA ALA A 78 -2.74 1.59 21.85
C ALA A 78 -2.26 1.48 20.40
N ARG A 79 -0.98 1.78 20.13
CA ARG A 79 -0.38 1.61 18.80
C ARG A 79 -0.33 0.14 18.38
N ASP A 80 -0.01 -0.77 19.32
CA ASP A 80 0.00 -2.21 19.04
C ASP A 80 -1.37 -2.72 18.59
N ARG A 81 -2.48 -2.22 19.21
CA ARG A 81 -3.84 -2.57 18.78
C ARG A 81 -4.12 -2.13 17.34
N VAL A 82 -3.71 -0.91 16.98
CA VAL A 82 -3.85 -0.43 15.60
C VAL A 82 -3.03 -1.29 14.64
N ASN A 83 -1.75 -1.52 14.95
CA ASN A 83 -0.84 -2.27 14.08
C ASN A 83 -1.31 -3.71 13.81
N ARG A 84 -2.01 -4.34 14.76
CA ARG A 84 -2.60 -5.69 14.56
C ARG A 84 -3.69 -5.74 13.50
N LYS A 85 -4.33 -4.61 13.20
CA LYS A 85 -5.34 -4.50 12.15
C LYS A 85 -4.72 -4.31 10.76
N LEU A 86 -3.42 -4.03 10.68
CA LEU A 86 -2.74 -3.62 9.47
C LEU A 86 -1.86 -4.73 8.91
N GLY A 87 -1.91 -4.92 7.59
CA GLY A 87 -0.94 -5.70 6.84
C GLY A 87 -0.28 -4.82 5.78
N MET A 88 1.00 -5.04 5.47
CA MET A 88 1.72 -4.20 4.51
C MET A 88 2.67 -5.00 3.63
N LEU A 89 2.58 -4.77 2.32
CA LEU A 89 3.58 -5.14 1.34
C LEU A 89 4.37 -3.90 0.93
N PHE A 90 5.66 -3.89 1.27
CA PHE A 90 6.59 -2.82 0.92
C PHE A 90 7.11 -2.96 -0.51
N GLN A 91 7.54 -1.86 -1.11
CA GLN A 91 8.08 -1.80 -2.47
C GLN A 91 9.18 -2.84 -2.73
N GLY A 92 10.13 -3.04 -1.82
CA GLY A 92 11.21 -4.05 -1.90
C GLY A 92 10.87 -5.37 -1.22
N ALA A 93 9.57 -5.68 -0.95
CA ALA A 93 9.12 -6.78 -0.10
C ALA A 93 9.62 -6.69 1.36
N ALA A 94 10.75 -6.07 1.64
CA ALA A 94 11.36 -5.87 2.96
C ALA A 94 11.43 -7.17 3.79
N LEU A 95 11.89 -8.25 3.18
CA LEU A 95 12.09 -9.53 3.85
C LEU A 95 13.35 -9.48 4.73
N PHE A 96 13.36 -10.25 5.78
CA PHE A 96 14.54 -10.45 6.62
C PHE A 96 15.46 -11.48 5.95
N ASP A 97 16.64 -11.07 5.50
CA ASP A 97 17.59 -11.93 4.78
C ASP A 97 18.09 -13.10 5.62
N SER A 98 18.13 -12.94 6.93
CA SER A 98 18.57 -13.97 7.89
C SER A 98 17.50 -14.99 8.27
N LEU A 99 16.26 -14.83 7.79
CA LEU A 99 15.15 -15.72 8.10
C LEU A 99 14.71 -16.50 6.86
N PRO A 100 14.38 -17.80 6.98
CA PRO A 100 13.75 -18.55 5.89
C PRO A 100 12.38 -17.96 5.54
N LEU A 101 11.86 -18.29 4.36
CA LEU A 101 10.63 -17.69 3.84
C LEU A 101 9.43 -17.88 4.76
N TRP A 102 9.26 -19.07 5.35
CA TRP A 102 8.15 -19.29 6.26
C TRP A 102 8.24 -18.44 7.55
N GLU A 103 9.46 -18.21 8.07
CA GLU A 103 9.65 -17.35 9.24
C GLU A 103 9.41 -15.88 8.91
N ASN A 104 9.79 -15.44 7.71
CA ASN A 104 9.42 -14.12 7.22
C ASN A 104 7.90 -13.92 7.25
N VAL A 105 7.12 -14.90 6.76
CA VAL A 105 5.66 -14.85 6.78
C VAL A 105 5.11 -14.92 8.21
N ALA A 106 5.67 -15.78 9.06
CA ALA A 106 5.23 -15.97 10.43
C ALA A 106 5.69 -14.89 11.41
N PHE A 107 6.55 -13.96 10.99
CA PHE A 107 7.23 -13.02 11.89
C PHE A 107 6.26 -12.23 12.77
N SER A 108 5.24 -11.61 12.19
CA SER A 108 4.24 -10.85 12.95
C SER A 108 3.38 -11.73 13.86
N LEU A 109 3.10 -12.97 13.44
CA LEU A 109 2.33 -13.92 14.23
C LEU A 109 3.08 -14.26 15.52
N MET A 110 4.37 -14.48 15.45
CA MET A 110 5.21 -14.82 16.61
C MET A 110 5.50 -13.59 17.48
N SER A 111 5.86 -12.46 16.88
CA SER A 111 6.31 -11.27 17.61
C SER A 111 5.16 -10.45 18.20
N ALA A 112 4.16 -10.12 17.40
CA ALA A 112 3.05 -9.25 17.79
C ALA A 112 1.84 -10.00 18.34
N HIS A 113 1.52 -11.18 17.74
CA HIS A 113 0.36 -11.98 18.14
C HIS A 113 0.71 -13.08 19.14
N ARG A 114 2.00 -13.29 19.43
CA ARG A 114 2.52 -14.28 20.40
C ARG A 114 2.06 -15.72 20.12
N ILE A 115 1.85 -16.05 18.84
CA ILE A 115 1.49 -17.41 18.41
C ILE A 115 2.75 -18.29 18.51
N GLY A 116 2.60 -19.50 19.02
CA GLY A 116 3.71 -20.45 19.13
C GLY A 116 4.27 -20.84 17.76
N ARG A 117 5.60 -21.10 17.71
CA ARG A 117 6.33 -21.40 16.46
C ARG A 117 5.68 -22.51 15.59
N PRO A 118 5.19 -23.65 16.13
CA PRO A 118 4.57 -24.69 15.31
C PRO A 118 3.27 -24.22 14.62
N GLU A 119 2.42 -23.49 15.35
CA GLU A 119 1.17 -22.97 14.81
C GLU A 119 1.43 -21.84 13.82
N ALA A 120 2.35 -20.90 14.13
CA ALA A 120 2.76 -19.83 13.24
C ALA A 120 3.33 -20.39 11.92
N ARG A 121 4.10 -21.48 11.97
CA ARG A 121 4.60 -22.16 10.77
C ARG A 121 3.46 -22.74 9.93
N LYS A 122 2.46 -23.35 10.55
CA LYS A 122 1.29 -23.89 9.83
C LYS A 122 0.57 -22.79 9.05
N VAL A 123 0.29 -21.65 9.71
CA VAL A 123 -0.33 -20.48 9.06
C VAL A 123 0.55 -19.95 7.93
N ALA A 124 1.86 -19.83 8.15
CA ALA A 124 2.78 -19.35 7.12
C ALA A 124 2.79 -20.27 5.87
N MET A 125 2.75 -21.58 6.05
CA MET A 125 2.68 -22.54 4.94
C MET A 125 1.38 -22.39 4.14
N GLU A 126 0.26 -22.14 4.79
CA GLU A 126 -1.01 -21.87 4.12
C GLU A 126 -0.95 -20.56 3.32
N CYS A 127 -0.40 -19.48 3.90
CA CYS A 127 -0.24 -18.21 3.21
C CYS A 127 0.71 -18.31 2.02
N LEU A 128 1.85 -19.01 2.14
CA LEU A 128 2.76 -19.25 1.02
C LEU A 128 2.05 -19.98 -0.13
N LYS A 129 1.23 -20.98 0.18
CA LYS A 129 0.42 -21.68 -0.82
C LYS A 129 -0.61 -20.76 -1.49
N GLN A 130 -1.27 -19.86 -0.73
CA GLN A 130 -2.25 -18.91 -1.27
C GLN A 130 -1.63 -17.98 -2.32
N VAL A 131 -0.36 -17.59 -2.15
CA VAL A 131 0.39 -16.76 -3.10
C VAL A 131 1.13 -17.59 -4.18
N GLY A 132 0.82 -18.87 -4.33
CA GLY A 132 1.36 -19.74 -5.38
C GLY A 132 2.81 -20.17 -5.16
N LEU A 133 3.31 -20.17 -3.92
CA LEU A 133 4.62 -20.72 -3.57
C LEU A 133 4.48 -22.15 -3.05
N GLN A 134 5.34 -23.02 -3.57
CA GLN A 134 5.35 -24.45 -3.19
C GLN A 134 5.98 -24.63 -1.82
N LYS A 135 5.58 -25.73 -1.14
CA LYS A 135 6.04 -26.08 0.21
C LYS A 135 7.56 -26.19 0.31
N GLU A 136 8.19 -26.67 -0.73
CA GLU A 136 9.63 -26.89 -0.83
C GLU A 136 10.44 -25.57 -0.77
N ASN A 137 9.80 -24.45 -1.08
CA ASN A 137 10.43 -23.14 -0.99
C ASN A 137 10.47 -22.58 0.43
N ALA A 138 9.69 -23.13 1.37
CA ALA A 138 9.51 -22.55 2.69
C ALA A 138 10.80 -22.37 3.51
N GLU A 139 11.75 -23.30 3.35
CA GLU A 139 13.03 -23.27 4.06
C GLU A 139 14.13 -22.49 3.31
N ARG A 140 13.84 -21.99 2.10
CA ARG A 140 14.78 -21.15 1.36
C ARG A 140 14.85 -19.75 1.97
N PHE A 141 15.91 -19.02 1.65
CA PHE A 141 16.12 -17.64 2.07
C PHE A 141 15.75 -16.64 0.94
N PRO A 142 15.49 -15.37 1.27
CA PRO A 142 15.16 -14.35 0.26
C PRO A 142 16.16 -14.28 -0.89
N ALA A 143 17.45 -14.41 -0.63
CA ALA A 143 18.51 -14.39 -1.64
C ALA A 143 18.43 -15.55 -2.66
N ASP A 144 17.75 -16.66 -2.32
CA ASP A 144 17.66 -17.84 -3.16
C ASP A 144 16.47 -17.82 -4.14
N ILE A 145 15.68 -16.75 -4.15
CA ILE A 145 14.46 -16.65 -4.95
C ILE A 145 14.41 -15.36 -5.76
N SER A 146 13.63 -15.37 -6.86
CA SER A 146 13.46 -14.20 -7.72
C SER A 146 12.72 -13.06 -7.01
N VAL A 147 12.88 -11.83 -7.51
CA VAL A 147 12.18 -10.63 -6.99
C VAL A 147 10.66 -10.83 -6.96
N GLY A 148 10.07 -11.40 -8.02
CA GLY A 148 8.64 -11.72 -8.05
C GLY A 148 8.21 -12.73 -6.98
N ALA A 149 9.07 -13.72 -6.66
CA ALA A 149 8.82 -14.64 -5.56
C ALA A 149 8.97 -13.93 -4.19
N GLN A 150 9.93 -13.02 -4.03
CA GLN A 150 10.05 -12.20 -2.81
C GLN A 150 8.81 -11.32 -2.58
N LYS A 151 8.24 -10.72 -3.63
CA LYS A 151 6.97 -9.98 -3.56
C LYS A 151 5.82 -10.86 -3.07
N ARG A 152 5.73 -12.10 -3.59
CA ARG A 152 4.71 -13.06 -3.14
C ARG A 152 4.89 -13.46 -1.68
N VAL A 153 6.13 -13.65 -1.19
CA VAL A 153 6.40 -13.87 0.24
C VAL A 153 6.00 -12.66 1.07
N GLY A 154 6.31 -11.44 0.60
CA GLY A 154 5.89 -10.20 1.24
C GLY A 154 4.37 -10.07 1.35
N LEU A 155 3.64 -10.46 0.29
CA LEU A 155 2.17 -10.52 0.29
C LEU A 155 1.67 -11.58 1.29
N ALA A 156 2.25 -12.79 1.30
CA ALA A 156 1.92 -13.84 2.27
C ALA A 156 2.12 -13.34 3.71
N ARG A 157 3.21 -12.62 3.99
CA ARG A 157 3.45 -11.99 5.29
C ARG A 157 2.39 -10.93 5.63
N ALA A 158 2.00 -10.11 4.66
CA ALA A 158 1.00 -9.06 4.87
C ALA A 158 -0.38 -9.62 5.26
N ILE A 159 -0.78 -10.79 4.72
CA ILE A 159 -2.09 -11.42 4.97
C ILE A 159 -2.10 -12.40 6.14
N ALA A 160 -0.94 -12.81 6.66
CA ALA A 160 -0.82 -13.91 7.63
C ALA A 160 -1.60 -13.67 8.93
N SER A 161 -1.67 -12.42 9.41
CA SER A 161 -2.44 -12.05 10.60
C SER A 161 -3.93 -11.81 10.34
N LYS A 162 -4.40 -12.00 9.11
CA LYS A 162 -5.76 -11.70 8.66
C LYS A 162 -6.15 -10.25 8.99
N PRO A 163 -5.40 -9.26 8.50
CA PRO A 163 -5.63 -7.86 8.84
C PRO A 163 -6.96 -7.33 8.28
N GLU A 164 -7.48 -6.29 8.91
CA GLU A 164 -8.67 -5.57 8.43
C GLU A 164 -8.32 -4.57 7.30
N ILE A 165 -7.07 -4.11 7.26
CA ILE A 165 -6.58 -3.12 6.29
C ILE A 165 -5.26 -3.62 5.70
N LEU A 166 -5.16 -3.62 4.36
CA LEU A 166 -3.97 -3.97 3.61
C LEU A 166 -3.40 -2.74 2.91
N PHE A 167 -2.10 -2.54 3.07
CA PHE A 167 -1.34 -1.50 2.39
C PHE A 167 -0.37 -2.10 1.39
N PHE A 168 -0.32 -1.53 0.18
CA PHE A 168 0.57 -1.95 -0.89
C PHE A 168 1.37 -0.74 -1.40
N ASP A 169 2.69 -0.76 -1.18
CA ASP A 169 3.61 0.28 -1.62
C ASP A 169 4.31 -0.19 -2.90
N GLU A 170 3.87 0.29 -4.05
CA GLU A 170 4.45 -0.01 -5.37
C GLU A 170 4.63 -1.53 -5.58
N PRO A 171 3.56 -2.35 -5.52
CA PRO A 171 3.66 -3.81 -5.44
C PRO A 171 4.32 -4.45 -6.67
N THR A 172 4.15 -3.86 -7.85
CA THR A 172 4.63 -4.39 -9.15
C THR A 172 5.92 -3.74 -9.63
N THR A 173 6.44 -2.73 -8.94
CA THR A 173 7.69 -2.05 -9.32
C THR A 173 8.88 -3.01 -9.25
N GLY A 174 9.68 -3.02 -10.33
CA GLY A 174 10.92 -3.80 -10.43
C GLY A 174 10.73 -5.27 -10.84
N ILE A 175 9.56 -5.63 -11.35
CA ILE A 175 9.26 -6.94 -11.95
C ILE A 175 8.75 -6.76 -13.39
N ASP A 176 8.81 -7.84 -14.18
CA ASP A 176 8.28 -7.84 -15.54
C ASP A 176 6.74 -7.75 -15.57
N PRO A 177 6.14 -7.27 -16.67
CA PRO A 177 4.70 -7.07 -16.75
C PRO A 177 3.88 -8.35 -16.50
N VAL A 178 4.34 -9.51 -16.96
CA VAL A 178 3.62 -10.78 -16.77
C VAL A 178 3.56 -11.14 -15.29
N MET A 179 4.68 -10.97 -14.58
CA MET A 179 4.72 -11.20 -13.13
C MET A 179 3.95 -10.12 -12.39
N GLY A 180 3.92 -8.88 -12.89
CA GLY A 180 3.08 -7.78 -12.37
C GLY A 180 1.62 -8.18 -12.34
N ASP A 181 1.12 -8.69 -13.46
CA ASP A 181 -0.25 -9.22 -13.59
C ASP A 181 -0.58 -10.31 -12.57
N VAL A 182 0.38 -11.21 -12.32
CA VAL A 182 0.22 -12.27 -11.30
C VAL A 182 0.11 -11.67 -9.90
N ILE A 183 0.96 -10.68 -9.56
CA ILE A 183 0.93 -10.03 -8.25
C ILE A 183 -0.40 -9.26 -8.05
N ASP A 184 -0.84 -8.50 -9.05
CA ASP A 184 -2.10 -7.77 -8.99
C ASP A 184 -3.29 -8.72 -8.79
N GLY A 185 -3.33 -9.83 -9.55
CA GLY A 185 -4.35 -10.85 -9.39
C GLY A 185 -4.35 -11.48 -7.98
N LEU A 186 -3.17 -11.69 -7.39
CA LEU A 186 -3.04 -12.20 -6.02
C LEU A 186 -3.51 -11.16 -5.00
N ILE A 187 -3.21 -9.86 -5.20
CA ILE A 187 -3.68 -8.77 -4.34
C ILE A 187 -5.20 -8.74 -4.33
N VAL A 188 -5.84 -8.67 -5.52
CA VAL A 188 -7.31 -8.67 -5.65
C VAL A 188 -7.93 -9.86 -4.95
N LYS A 189 -7.39 -11.06 -5.19
CA LYS A 189 -7.85 -12.29 -4.56
C LYS A 189 -7.76 -12.23 -3.03
N CYS A 190 -6.59 -11.86 -2.50
CA CYS A 190 -6.37 -11.81 -1.04
C CYS A 190 -7.25 -10.76 -0.36
N VAL A 191 -7.38 -9.56 -0.93
CA VAL A 191 -8.26 -8.49 -0.41
C VAL A 191 -9.70 -8.99 -0.35
N LYS A 192 -10.19 -9.61 -1.43
CA LYS A 192 -11.55 -10.13 -1.53
C LYS A 192 -11.82 -11.29 -0.55
N GLU A 193 -10.90 -12.25 -0.45
CA GLU A 193 -11.03 -13.41 0.46
C GLU A 193 -11.03 -12.98 1.92
N LEU A 194 -10.28 -11.94 2.28
CA LEU A 194 -10.24 -11.39 3.64
C LEU A 194 -11.40 -10.44 3.94
N GLY A 195 -12.08 -9.91 2.91
CA GLY A 195 -13.02 -8.80 3.08
C GLY A 195 -12.35 -7.54 3.62
N ALA A 196 -11.07 -7.37 3.36
CA ALA A 196 -10.27 -6.29 3.90
C ALA A 196 -10.46 -4.99 3.09
N THR A 197 -10.18 -3.85 3.74
CA THR A 197 -10.01 -2.57 3.06
C THR A 197 -8.58 -2.51 2.53
N ALA A 198 -8.36 -2.00 1.31
CA ALA A 198 -7.04 -1.87 0.74
C ALA A 198 -6.69 -0.44 0.36
N LEU A 199 -5.45 -0.04 0.59
CA LEU A 199 -4.85 1.18 0.06
C LEU A 199 -3.56 0.83 -0.69
N THR A 200 -3.58 0.99 -2.01
CA THR A 200 -2.43 0.76 -2.87
C THR A 200 -1.87 2.09 -3.34
N ILE A 201 -0.56 2.25 -3.32
CA ILE A 201 0.09 3.36 -4.03
C ILE A 201 0.87 2.80 -5.21
N THR A 202 0.70 3.40 -6.39
CA THR A 202 1.39 3.01 -7.60
C THR A 202 1.47 4.17 -8.59
N HIS A 203 2.39 4.08 -9.55
CA HIS A 203 2.43 4.93 -10.73
C HIS A 203 2.02 4.15 -12.00
N ASP A 204 1.73 2.86 -11.87
CA ASP A 204 1.31 1.98 -12.95
C ASP A 204 -0.23 2.00 -13.09
N MET A 205 -0.70 2.47 -14.25
CA MET A 205 -2.13 2.61 -14.51
C MET A 205 -2.82 1.29 -14.79
N GLU A 206 -2.11 0.28 -15.33
CA GLU A 206 -2.68 -1.05 -15.54
C GLU A 206 -2.96 -1.73 -14.20
N SER A 207 -1.97 -1.70 -13.28
CA SER A 207 -2.16 -2.14 -11.90
C SER A 207 -3.28 -1.37 -11.20
N ALA A 208 -3.34 -0.04 -11.34
CA ALA A 208 -4.37 0.78 -10.72
C ALA A 208 -5.78 0.38 -11.17
N ARG A 209 -5.99 0.14 -12.48
CA ARG A 209 -7.28 -0.31 -13.04
C ARG A 209 -7.67 -1.70 -12.59
N ARG A 210 -6.69 -2.59 -12.38
CA ARG A 210 -6.93 -3.98 -11.98
C ARG A 210 -7.25 -4.12 -10.51
N ILE A 211 -6.54 -3.38 -9.65
CA ILE A 211 -6.64 -3.51 -8.18
C ILE A 211 -7.75 -2.64 -7.60
N GLY A 212 -7.99 -1.45 -8.19
CA GLY A 212 -8.79 -0.40 -7.59
C GLY A 212 -10.29 -0.50 -7.86
N ASP A 213 -11.10 -0.22 -6.84
CA ASP A 213 -12.49 0.18 -6.98
C ASP A 213 -12.59 1.68 -7.24
N ARG A 214 -11.75 2.46 -6.50
CA ARG A 214 -11.61 3.90 -6.65
C ARG A 214 -10.16 4.29 -6.78
N VAL A 215 -9.92 5.43 -7.42
CA VAL A 215 -8.60 6.02 -7.59
C VAL A 215 -8.59 7.43 -7.04
N ALA A 216 -7.52 7.79 -6.33
CA ALA A 216 -7.20 9.14 -5.91
C ALA A 216 -5.88 9.57 -6.55
N MET A 217 -5.83 10.78 -7.11
CA MET A 217 -4.59 11.32 -7.67
C MET A 217 -3.97 12.33 -6.71
N ILE A 218 -2.69 12.09 -6.38
CA ILE A 218 -1.89 13.03 -5.59
C ILE A 218 -0.96 13.85 -6.50
N TYR A 219 -1.01 15.16 -6.36
CA TYR A 219 -0.12 16.11 -7.02
C TYR A 219 0.31 17.20 -6.04
N GLU A 220 1.59 17.55 -6.00
CA GLU A 220 2.18 18.54 -5.08
C GLU A 220 1.71 18.42 -3.62
N GLY A 221 1.59 17.19 -3.13
CA GLY A 221 1.21 16.89 -1.75
C GLY A 221 -0.27 17.08 -1.42
N LYS A 222 -1.14 17.23 -2.43
CA LYS A 222 -2.60 17.32 -2.29
C LYS A 222 -3.30 16.27 -3.12
N ILE A 223 -4.49 15.86 -2.70
CA ILE A 223 -5.38 15.07 -3.56
C ILE A 223 -6.08 16.04 -4.51
N VAL A 224 -5.84 15.86 -5.82
CA VAL A 224 -6.42 16.72 -6.87
C VAL A 224 -7.64 16.12 -7.52
N TRP A 225 -7.84 14.80 -7.37
CA TRP A 225 -9.00 14.08 -7.87
C TRP A 225 -9.25 12.79 -7.11
N VAL A 226 -10.52 12.39 -6.96
CA VAL A 226 -10.96 11.09 -6.44
C VAL A 226 -12.20 10.66 -7.20
N GLY A 227 -12.20 9.44 -7.74
CA GLY A 227 -13.35 8.89 -8.45
C GLY A 227 -13.31 7.38 -8.57
N ASP A 228 -14.39 6.80 -9.11
CA ASP A 228 -14.44 5.38 -9.41
C ASP A 228 -13.42 5.05 -10.52
N VAL A 229 -12.80 3.87 -10.47
CA VAL A 229 -11.76 3.49 -11.43
C VAL A 229 -12.26 3.52 -12.88
N ASP A 230 -13.52 3.14 -13.11
CA ASP A 230 -14.14 3.13 -14.44
C ASP A 230 -14.34 4.55 -15.03
N ARG A 231 -14.25 5.58 -14.21
CA ARG A 231 -14.41 6.98 -14.61
C ARG A 231 -13.10 7.72 -14.82
N ILE A 232 -11.97 7.05 -14.69
CA ILE A 232 -10.67 7.70 -14.76
C ILE A 232 -10.39 8.32 -16.12
N ASP A 233 -10.82 7.67 -17.22
CA ASP A 233 -10.66 8.17 -18.59
C ASP A 233 -11.64 9.31 -18.94
N SER A 234 -12.61 9.57 -18.08
CA SER A 234 -13.59 10.66 -18.18
C SER A 234 -13.62 11.44 -16.86
N SER A 235 -12.44 11.73 -16.33
CA SER A 235 -12.27 12.36 -15.02
C SER A 235 -12.66 13.84 -14.99
N ASP A 236 -12.70 14.49 -16.17
CA ASP A 236 -12.82 15.94 -16.34
C ASP A 236 -11.77 16.72 -15.53
N ASN A 237 -10.58 16.09 -15.32
CA ASN A 237 -9.48 16.67 -14.55
C ASN A 237 -8.17 16.63 -15.36
N GLU A 238 -7.63 17.80 -15.67
CA GLU A 238 -6.45 17.96 -16.52
C GLU A 238 -5.18 17.29 -15.97
N TYR A 239 -5.03 17.15 -14.65
CA TYR A 239 -3.91 16.43 -14.05
C TYR A 239 -4.03 14.92 -14.27
N VAL A 240 -5.23 14.37 -14.09
CA VAL A 240 -5.50 12.95 -14.36
C VAL A 240 -5.29 12.66 -15.83
N ASP A 241 -5.87 13.47 -16.73
CA ASP A 241 -5.76 13.29 -18.17
C ASP A 241 -4.30 13.34 -18.65
N GLN A 242 -3.51 14.31 -18.15
CA GLN A 242 -2.09 14.38 -18.45
C GLN A 242 -1.33 13.13 -17.97
N PHE A 243 -1.63 12.66 -16.75
CA PHE A 243 -0.94 11.53 -16.14
C PHE A 243 -1.23 10.21 -16.88
N ILE A 244 -2.50 9.92 -17.18
CA ILE A 244 -2.89 8.65 -17.84
C ILE A 244 -2.45 8.58 -19.31
N ASN A 245 -2.41 9.73 -20.00
CA ASN A 245 -1.99 9.81 -21.41
C ASN A 245 -0.48 9.97 -21.57
N GLY A 246 0.28 10.17 -20.49
CA GLY A 246 1.72 10.42 -20.55
C GLY A 246 2.09 11.67 -21.34
N SER A 247 1.19 12.67 -21.39
CA SER A 247 1.42 13.92 -22.16
C SER A 247 2.49 14.78 -21.50
N ILE A 248 3.38 15.34 -22.33
CA ILE A 248 4.39 16.32 -21.89
C ILE A 248 3.72 17.67 -21.59
N ASP A 249 2.70 18.01 -22.38
CA ASP A 249 1.97 19.27 -22.26
C ASP A 249 0.82 19.12 -21.27
N GLY A 250 0.74 20.03 -20.29
CA GLY A 250 -0.32 20.04 -19.29
C GLY A 250 0.13 20.68 -17.97
N PRO A 251 -0.73 20.67 -16.93
CA PRO A 251 -0.48 21.36 -15.66
C PRO A 251 0.74 20.82 -14.88
N MET A 252 1.21 19.59 -15.19
CA MET A 252 2.39 18.98 -14.54
C MET A 252 3.71 19.26 -15.30
N SER A 253 3.72 20.04 -16.37
CA SER A 253 4.90 20.29 -17.22
C SER A 253 6.08 20.90 -16.44
N ALA A 254 5.81 21.68 -15.39
CA ALA A 254 6.84 22.26 -14.52
C ALA A 254 7.66 21.20 -13.76
N LEU A 255 7.12 20.03 -13.47
CA LEU A 255 7.86 18.92 -12.84
C LEU A 255 8.86 18.28 -13.81
N ILE A 256 8.55 18.28 -15.10
CA ILE A 256 9.41 17.71 -16.16
C ILE A 256 10.60 18.63 -16.37
N ALA A 257 10.40 19.95 -16.46
CA ALA A 257 11.45 20.94 -16.65
C ALA A 257 12.40 21.08 -15.44
N GLY A 258 11.94 20.79 -14.21
CA GLY A 258 12.74 20.89 -12.98
C GLY A 258 13.66 19.70 -12.71
N ASN A 259 13.52 18.58 -13.41
CA ASN A 259 14.34 17.38 -13.22
C ASN A 259 15.61 17.33 -14.10
N GLU A 260 15.75 18.22 -15.05
CA GLU A 260 16.95 18.28 -15.92
C GLU A 260 18.12 19.10 -15.31
N GLY A 261 17.98 19.58 -14.08
CA GLY A 261 18.94 20.49 -13.43
C GLY A 261 19.51 20.00 -12.08
N ARG A 262 19.55 18.69 -11.81
CA ARG A 262 20.24 18.19 -10.59
C ARG A 262 21.02 16.91 -10.85
#